data_7286c9213656da7b183e016d4eb4cf78
#
_entry.id   7286c9213656da7b183e016d4eb4cf78
#
_cell.length_a   1.000
_cell.length_b   1.000
_cell.length_c   1.000
_cell.angle_alpha   90.00
_cell.angle_beta   90.00
_cell.angle_gamma   90.00
#
_symmetry.space_group_name_H-M   'P 1'
#
loop_
_entity.id
_entity.type
_entity.pdbx_description
1 polymer ?
#
loop_
_entity_poly.entity_id
_entity_poly.type
_entity_poly.pdbx_seq_one_letter_code
_entity_poly.pdbx_strand_id
1 'polypeptide(L)'
;MSNVITEANWKFHWRLTESAGIMIYLADFKGRRVLWEGSLPYVTIDHQRQDVDIEHDANEPHGPWWIPLGTRTLSGPVRVQSFRGGVELSANFVAGPYQYTQLWRFHDDGRLCPWLTILGPGVHDQHTYHPHFRFDFDLDGAGDDAFERFEEGRWQRVDREGWFPYSGEADEQGNVWRQIDFGSRASINIRPHSWDDAEVFAIRYHDGEWAPFSPRSAAGSQPFPAGYVGDEALDGEDISLWYVAHVHFDQSFPYTAGPWIRVEGLT
;
A
#
# COMPACT_ATOMS: atom_id res chain seq x y z
N MET A 1 -13.67 19.08 -4.00
CA MET A 1 -14.32 19.05 -2.67
C MET A 1 -13.91 17.78 -1.99
N SER A 2 -13.50 17.84 -0.73
CA SER A 2 -13.19 16.66 0.07
C SER A 2 -14.46 16.17 0.76
N ASN A 3 -14.63 14.87 0.81
CA ASN A 3 -15.68 14.24 1.58
C ASN A 3 -15.12 13.81 2.94
N VAL A 4 -15.90 13.94 4.00
CA VAL A 4 -15.51 13.56 5.37
C VAL A 4 -16.43 12.45 5.83
N ILE A 5 -15.85 11.43 6.42
CA ILE A 5 -16.58 10.36 7.10
C ILE A 5 -16.19 10.36 8.58
N THR A 6 -17.19 10.22 9.45
CA THR A 6 -16.99 10.05 10.90
C THR A 6 -17.85 8.87 11.32
N GLU A 7 -17.22 7.70 11.45
CA GLU A 7 -17.88 6.42 11.74
C GLU A 7 -16.89 5.40 12.31
N ALA A 8 -17.36 4.45 13.09
CA ALA A 8 -16.58 3.31 13.60
C ALA A 8 -15.26 3.72 14.30
N ASN A 9 -15.28 4.76 15.14
CA ASN A 9 -14.14 5.37 15.81
C ASN A 9 -13.13 6.06 14.87
N TRP A 10 -13.42 6.11 13.58
CA TRP A 10 -12.61 6.79 12.58
C TRP A 10 -13.22 8.12 12.19
N LYS A 11 -12.33 9.08 11.90
CA LYS A 11 -12.66 10.31 11.18
C LYS A 11 -11.60 10.49 10.09
N PHE A 12 -12.01 10.52 8.84
CA PHE A 12 -11.08 10.68 7.73
C PHE A 12 -11.70 11.49 6.59
N HIS A 13 -10.82 12.06 5.79
CA HIS A 13 -11.17 12.70 4.53
C HIS A 13 -10.86 11.75 3.38
N TRP A 14 -11.62 11.85 2.31
CA TRP A 14 -11.33 11.13 1.09
C TRP A 14 -11.64 11.96 -0.15
N ARG A 15 -10.97 11.65 -1.21
CA ARG A 15 -11.24 12.19 -2.54
C ARG A 15 -10.98 11.13 -3.60
N LEU A 16 -11.62 11.29 -4.76
CA LEU A 16 -11.26 10.56 -5.96
C LEU A 16 -10.23 11.40 -6.73
N THR A 17 -9.11 10.80 -7.09
CA THR A 17 -8.05 11.43 -7.88
C THR A 17 -7.84 10.67 -9.18
N GLU A 18 -7.33 11.34 -10.21
CA GLU A 18 -7.01 10.69 -11.49
C GLU A 18 -5.79 9.78 -11.38
N SER A 19 -4.90 10.04 -10.44
CA SER A 19 -3.64 9.31 -10.30
C SER A 19 -3.67 8.15 -9.30
N ALA A 20 -4.61 8.14 -8.34
CA ALA A 20 -4.60 7.15 -7.27
C ALA A 20 -5.98 6.54 -6.94
N GLY A 21 -7.01 6.88 -7.73
CA GLY A 21 -8.38 6.46 -7.43
C GLY A 21 -8.87 7.08 -6.13
N ILE A 22 -9.42 6.26 -5.22
CA ILE A 22 -9.79 6.70 -3.88
C ILE A 22 -8.52 6.94 -3.07
N MET A 23 -8.36 8.16 -2.61
CA MET A 23 -7.28 8.60 -1.75
C MET A 23 -7.85 8.97 -0.38
N ILE A 24 -7.27 8.44 0.67
CA ILE A 24 -7.60 8.74 2.06
C ILE A 24 -6.57 9.71 2.60
N TYR A 25 -7.01 10.66 3.41
CA TYR A 25 -6.11 11.60 4.05
C TYR A 25 -6.69 12.10 5.36
N LEU A 26 -5.81 12.53 6.26
CA LEU A 26 -6.14 13.02 7.59
C LEU A 26 -7.04 12.01 8.34
N ALA A 27 -6.61 10.74 8.38
CA ALA A 27 -7.37 9.73 9.09
C ALA A 27 -6.97 9.68 10.57
N ASP A 28 -7.97 9.90 11.44
CA ASP A 28 -7.85 9.80 12.88
C ASP A 28 -8.60 8.55 13.36
N PHE A 29 -8.00 7.78 14.25
CA PHE A 29 -8.64 6.71 14.99
C PHE A 29 -8.76 7.06 16.47
N LYS A 30 -9.98 7.02 17.03
CA LYS A 30 -10.29 7.48 18.40
C LYS A 30 -9.81 8.91 18.68
N GLY A 31 -9.84 9.78 17.67
CA GLY A 31 -9.46 11.19 17.78
C GLY A 31 -7.95 11.46 17.70
N ARG A 32 -7.13 10.45 17.44
CA ARG A 32 -5.67 10.59 17.25
C ARG A 32 -5.29 10.31 15.82
N ARG A 33 -4.37 11.11 15.25
CA ARG A 33 -3.88 10.93 13.89
C ARG A 33 -3.20 9.58 13.75
N VAL A 34 -3.49 8.89 12.64
CA VAL A 34 -2.93 7.59 12.28
C VAL A 34 -2.32 7.63 10.90
N LEU A 35 -2.98 8.34 9.99
CA LEU A 35 -2.57 8.37 8.59
C LEU A 35 -2.73 9.80 8.07
N TRP A 36 -1.63 10.37 7.58
CA TRP A 36 -1.67 11.64 6.88
C TRP A 36 -2.23 11.46 5.48
N GLU A 37 -1.70 10.48 4.73
CA GLU A 37 -2.16 10.13 3.40
C GLU A 37 -2.01 8.63 3.13
N GLY A 38 -3.02 8.05 2.47
CA GLY A 38 -2.98 6.68 1.95
C GLY A 38 -3.59 6.62 0.56
N SER A 39 -2.92 5.91 -0.35
CA SER A 39 -3.32 5.84 -1.75
C SER A 39 -2.89 4.52 -2.41
N LEU A 40 -3.42 4.27 -3.61
CA LEU A 40 -2.97 3.21 -4.52
C LEU A 40 -2.56 3.89 -5.83
N PRO A 41 -1.35 4.48 -5.90
CA PRO A 41 -0.93 5.30 -7.04
C PRO A 41 -0.92 4.55 -8.35
N TYR A 42 -0.54 3.27 -8.35
CA TYR A 42 -0.50 2.47 -9.57
C TYR A 42 -0.55 0.97 -9.32
N VAL A 43 -0.84 0.26 -10.38
CA VAL A 43 -0.64 -1.19 -10.50
C VAL A 43 0.30 -1.40 -11.68
N THR A 44 1.39 -2.09 -11.46
CA THR A 44 2.25 -2.53 -12.55
C THR A 44 1.86 -3.95 -12.98
N ILE A 45 2.11 -4.29 -14.21
CA ILE A 45 1.78 -5.60 -14.77
C ILE A 45 2.99 -6.09 -15.53
N ASP A 46 3.53 -7.22 -15.11
CA ASP A 46 4.57 -7.93 -15.83
C ASP A 46 3.94 -8.90 -16.81
N HIS A 47 4.32 -8.78 -18.06
CA HIS A 47 3.99 -9.74 -19.08
C HIS A 47 5.10 -10.78 -19.14
N GLN A 48 4.89 -11.95 -18.58
CA GLN A 48 5.85 -13.05 -18.76
C GLN A 48 5.84 -13.48 -20.24
N ARG A 49 6.93 -13.23 -20.95
CA ARG A 49 7.19 -13.89 -22.22
C ARG A 49 7.64 -15.31 -21.94
N GLN A 50 7.10 -16.28 -22.65
CA GLN A 50 7.35 -17.72 -22.46
C GLN A 50 8.84 -18.14 -22.57
N ASP A 51 9.75 -17.25 -22.88
CA ASP A 51 11.12 -17.54 -23.27
C ASP A 51 12.19 -17.03 -22.31
N VAL A 52 11.81 -16.41 -21.18
CA VAL A 52 12.78 -15.86 -20.23
C VAL A 52 12.38 -16.29 -18.83
N ASP A 53 13.20 -17.12 -18.21
CA ASP A 53 13.22 -17.30 -16.75
C ASP A 53 13.56 -15.92 -16.15
N ILE A 54 12.56 -15.14 -15.86
CA ILE A 54 12.74 -13.89 -15.13
C ILE A 54 12.70 -14.25 -13.66
N GLU A 55 13.87 -14.58 -13.10
CA GLU A 55 14.09 -14.36 -11.70
C GLU A 55 13.76 -12.89 -11.43
N HIS A 56 12.91 -12.66 -10.47
CA HIS A 56 12.43 -11.35 -10.07
C HIS A 56 13.60 -10.52 -9.52
N ASP A 57 14.41 -9.99 -10.41
CA ASP A 57 15.41 -8.98 -10.06
C ASP A 57 14.71 -7.62 -10.19
N ALA A 58 14.44 -6.97 -9.04
CA ALA A 58 13.93 -5.61 -8.98
C ALA A 58 14.78 -4.60 -9.76
N ASN A 59 15.93 -5.03 -10.27
CA ASN A 59 16.88 -4.26 -11.04
C ASN A 59 16.81 -4.51 -12.56
N GLU A 60 15.94 -5.38 -13.06
CA GLU A 60 15.88 -5.63 -14.51
C GLU A 60 14.85 -4.73 -15.22
N PRO A 61 15.27 -4.02 -16.29
CA PRO A 61 14.42 -3.04 -16.98
C PRO A 61 13.49 -3.68 -18.03
N HIS A 62 12.84 -4.79 -17.73
CA HIS A 62 11.85 -5.36 -18.63
C HIS A 62 10.50 -4.66 -18.38
N GLY A 63 10.39 -3.52 -18.99
CA GLY A 63 9.28 -2.61 -19.11
C GLY A 63 7.95 -3.02 -18.48
N PRO A 64 7.70 -2.72 -17.19
CA PRO A 64 6.36 -2.82 -16.70
C PRO A 64 5.49 -1.82 -17.43
N TRP A 65 4.36 -2.28 -17.94
CA TRP A 65 3.35 -1.38 -18.48
C TRP A 65 2.68 -0.67 -17.32
N TRP A 66 3.13 0.55 -17.05
CA TRP A 66 2.61 1.38 -15.98
C TRP A 66 1.17 1.78 -16.29
N ILE A 67 0.24 1.37 -15.46
CA ILE A 67 -1.13 1.80 -15.59
C ILE A 67 -1.54 2.51 -14.29
N PRO A 68 -1.45 3.84 -14.21
CA PRO A 68 -2.00 4.58 -13.08
C PRO A 68 -3.49 4.31 -12.97
N LEU A 69 -3.97 3.94 -11.80
CA LEU A 69 -5.40 3.67 -11.60
C LEU A 69 -6.29 4.85 -12.00
N GLY A 70 -5.81 6.08 -11.79
CA GLY A 70 -6.56 7.29 -12.07
C GLY A 70 -6.77 7.62 -13.55
N THR A 71 -5.99 7.08 -14.48
CA THR A 71 -6.20 7.28 -15.91
C THR A 71 -7.25 6.35 -16.50
N ARG A 72 -7.95 5.59 -15.66
CA ARG A 72 -8.92 4.60 -16.05
C ARG A 72 -10.33 5.10 -15.91
N THR A 73 -11.20 4.51 -16.67
CA THR A 73 -12.61 4.84 -16.60
C THR A 73 -13.20 4.28 -15.30
N LEU A 74 -13.67 5.17 -14.45
CA LEU A 74 -14.47 4.80 -13.29
C LEU A 74 -15.76 4.15 -13.80
N SER A 75 -16.02 2.93 -13.38
CA SER A 75 -17.25 2.19 -13.73
C SER A 75 -18.29 2.36 -12.63
N GLY A 76 -18.97 3.49 -12.64
CA GLY A 76 -19.98 3.83 -11.63
C GLY A 76 -19.46 4.75 -10.51
N PRO A 77 -20.34 5.14 -9.59
CA PRO A 77 -19.98 6.04 -8.49
C PRO A 77 -19.12 5.34 -7.43
N VAL A 78 -18.35 6.12 -6.68
CA VAL A 78 -17.76 5.65 -5.42
C VAL A 78 -18.89 5.28 -4.47
N ARG A 79 -18.83 4.10 -3.91
CA ARG A 79 -19.79 3.60 -2.92
C ARG A 79 -19.21 3.78 -1.54
N VAL A 80 -20.02 4.28 -0.62
CA VAL A 80 -19.74 4.34 0.81
C VAL A 80 -20.80 3.50 1.50
N GLN A 81 -20.37 2.49 2.25
CA GLN A 81 -21.28 1.54 2.88
C GLN A 81 -20.85 1.27 4.33
N SER A 82 -21.74 1.54 5.26
CA SER A 82 -21.59 1.11 6.65
C SER A 82 -21.89 -0.38 6.77
N PHE A 83 -21.14 -1.08 7.61
CA PHE A 83 -21.40 -2.46 7.98
C PHE A 83 -21.25 -2.64 9.50
N ARG A 84 -21.59 -3.80 10.03
CA ARG A 84 -21.45 -4.04 11.47
C ARG A 84 -19.97 -4.00 11.88
N GLY A 85 -19.58 -2.94 12.61
CA GLY A 85 -18.21 -2.73 13.08
C GLY A 85 -17.31 -1.99 12.12
N GLY A 86 -17.87 -1.24 11.13
CA GLY A 86 -17.01 -0.47 10.24
C GLY A 86 -17.70 0.26 9.10
N VAL A 87 -16.89 0.92 8.28
CA VAL A 87 -17.29 1.59 7.05
C VAL A 87 -16.36 1.21 5.90
N GLU A 88 -16.90 1.09 4.72
CA GLU A 88 -16.19 0.73 3.50
C GLU A 88 -16.42 1.78 2.40
N LEU A 89 -15.33 2.13 1.71
CA LEU A 89 -15.37 2.86 0.45
C LEU A 89 -14.93 1.93 -0.67
N SER A 90 -15.64 1.92 -1.77
CA SER A 90 -15.24 1.15 -2.95
C SER A 90 -15.48 1.89 -4.25
N ALA A 91 -14.63 1.63 -5.24
CA ALA A 91 -14.75 2.13 -6.60
C ALA A 91 -14.31 1.06 -7.61
N ASN A 92 -15.08 0.92 -8.68
CA ASN A 92 -14.76 0.00 -9.77
C ASN A 92 -14.10 0.78 -10.90
N PHE A 93 -13.03 0.21 -11.45
CA PHE A 93 -12.27 0.79 -12.55
C PHE A 93 -12.13 -0.20 -13.69
N VAL A 94 -12.13 0.33 -14.92
CA VAL A 94 -11.85 -0.42 -16.14
C VAL A 94 -10.65 0.18 -16.83
N ALA A 95 -9.70 -0.65 -17.24
CA ALA A 95 -8.53 -0.25 -18.01
C ALA A 95 -8.28 -1.23 -19.14
N GLY A 96 -8.75 -0.89 -20.33
CA GLY A 96 -8.75 -1.84 -21.45
C GLY A 96 -9.54 -3.11 -21.05
N PRO A 97 -8.91 -4.28 -21.14
CA PRO A 97 -9.54 -5.53 -20.75
C PRO A 97 -9.57 -5.77 -19.23
N TYR A 98 -8.87 -4.98 -18.44
CA TYR A 98 -8.74 -5.21 -17.00
C TYR A 98 -9.84 -4.53 -16.19
N GLN A 99 -10.34 -5.23 -15.19
CA GLN A 99 -11.36 -4.74 -14.28
C GLN A 99 -10.87 -4.89 -12.83
N TYR A 100 -11.03 -3.83 -12.06
CA TYR A 100 -10.56 -3.75 -10.69
C TYR A 100 -11.59 -3.11 -9.78
N THR A 101 -11.59 -3.53 -8.52
CA THR A 101 -12.29 -2.83 -7.43
C THR A 101 -11.27 -2.38 -6.41
N GLN A 102 -11.08 -1.07 -6.30
CA GLN A 102 -10.32 -0.49 -5.19
C GLN A 102 -11.23 -0.37 -3.97
N LEU A 103 -10.73 -0.73 -2.79
CA LEU A 103 -11.49 -0.80 -1.57
C LEU A 103 -10.67 -0.26 -0.40
N TRP A 104 -11.34 0.50 0.47
CA TRP A 104 -10.82 0.95 1.76
C TRP A 104 -11.82 0.58 2.82
N ARG A 105 -11.45 -0.30 3.75
CA ARG A 105 -12.32 -0.74 4.83
C ARG A 105 -11.74 -0.36 6.18
N PHE A 106 -12.50 0.35 6.99
CA PHE A 106 -12.16 0.84 8.30
C PHE A 106 -13.00 0.12 9.34
N HIS A 107 -12.37 -0.55 10.30
CA HIS A 107 -13.04 -1.28 11.37
C HIS A 107 -12.97 -0.52 12.70
N ASP A 108 -13.98 -0.66 13.53
CA ASP A 108 -14.10 -0.03 14.85
C ASP A 108 -13.02 -0.47 15.86
N ASP A 109 -12.33 -1.57 15.58
CA ASP A 109 -11.24 -2.13 16.37
C ASP A 109 -9.83 -1.65 15.92
N GLY A 110 -9.74 -0.68 15.00
CA GLY A 110 -8.50 -0.11 14.51
C GLY A 110 -7.87 -0.82 13.30
N ARG A 111 -8.56 -1.82 12.73
CA ARG A 111 -8.10 -2.42 11.47
C ARG A 111 -8.44 -1.52 10.28
N LEU A 112 -7.49 -1.39 9.37
CA LEU A 112 -7.60 -0.73 8.08
C LEU A 112 -7.19 -1.71 6.99
N CYS A 113 -8.04 -1.87 5.98
CA CYS A 113 -7.82 -2.81 4.89
C CYS A 113 -7.91 -2.06 3.55
N PRO A 114 -6.79 -1.55 3.05
CA PRO A 114 -6.69 -1.00 1.70
C PRO A 114 -6.44 -2.14 0.72
N TRP A 115 -7.43 -2.46 -0.09
CA TRP A 115 -7.37 -3.61 -0.98
C TRP A 115 -7.67 -3.26 -2.42
N LEU A 116 -7.11 -4.05 -3.32
CA LEU A 116 -7.46 -4.09 -4.73
C LEU A 116 -7.95 -5.49 -5.09
N THR A 117 -9.19 -5.60 -5.54
CA THR A 117 -9.68 -6.83 -6.13
C THR A 117 -9.49 -6.77 -7.64
N ILE A 118 -8.73 -7.70 -8.19
CA ILE A 118 -8.55 -7.94 -9.61
C ILE A 118 -9.65 -8.92 -10.02
N LEU A 119 -10.56 -8.50 -10.90
CA LEU A 119 -11.77 -9.27 -11.24
C LEU A 119 -11.52 -10.35 -12.29
N GLY A 120 -10.42 -10.27 -12.99
CA GLY A 120 -9.97 -11.27 -13.96
C GLY A 120 -8.94 -10.73 -14.91
N PRO A 121 -8.08 -11.58 -15.48
CA PRO A 121 -7.20 -11.19 -16.56
C PRO A 121 -8.06 -10.93 -17.79
N GLY A 122 -7.95 -9.75 -18.35
CA GLY A 122 -8.68 -9.41 -19.58
C GLY A 122 -8.10 -10.04 -20.83
N VAL A 123 -6.96 -10.72 -20.75
CA VAL A 123 -6.22 -11.41 -21.84
C VAL A 123 -5.64 -12.71 -21.31
N HIS A 124 -5.48 -13.68 -22.20
CA HIS A 124 -5.05 -15.05 -21.87
C HIS A 124 -3.53 -15.17 -21.60
N ASP A 125 -2.83 -14.07 -21.46
CA ASP A 125 -1.39 -14.08 -21.23
C ASP A 125 -1.06 -14.17 -19.75
N GLN A 126 0.07 -14.76 -19.42
CA GLN A 126 0.58 -14.89 -18.07
C GLN A 126 1.00 -13.51 -17.57
N HIS A 127 0.25 -12.95 -16.62
CA HIS A 127 0.51 -11.63 -16.04
C HIS A 127 0.69 -11.76 -14.53
N THR A 128 1.73 -11.10 -14.01
CA THR A 128 1.85 -10.82 -12.59
C THR A 128 1.45 -9.36 -12.35
N TYR A 129 0.55 -9.13 -11.43
CA TYR A 129 0.08 -7.81 -11.06
C TYR A 129 0.77 -7.36 -9.79
N HIS A 130 1.22 -6.10 -9.76
CA HIS A 130 1.87 -5.50 -8.62
C HIS A 130 1.11 -4.23 -8.18
N PRO A 131 0.08 -4.35 -7.32
CA PRO A 131 -0.54 -3.19 -6.70
C PRO A 131 0.44 -2.52 -5.72
N HIS A 132 0.67 -1.23 -5.90
CA HIS A 132 1.55 -0.42 -5.07
C HIS A 132 0.72 0.51 -4.20
N PHE A 133 0.59 0.18 -2.93
CA PHE A 133 -0.06 1.02 -1.93
C PHE A 133 0.99 1.90 -1.27
N ARG A 134 0.68 3.20 -1.13
CA ARG A 134 1.52 4.14 -0.41
C ARG A 134 0.81 4.62 0.84
N PHE A 135 1.54 4.66 1.93
CA PHE A 135 1.07 5.14 3.22
C PHE A 135 2.08 6.12 3.81
N ASP A 136 1.56 7.24 4.25
CA ASP A 136 2.22 8.23 5.06
C ASP A 136 1.51 8.16 6.42
N PHE A 137 2.03 7.30 7.30
CA PHE A 137 1.49 7.14 8.64
C PHE A 137 2.04 8.22 9.55
N ASP A 138 1.15 8.85 10.29
CA ASP A 138 1.44 9.99 11.17
C ASP A 138 0.89 9.66 12.58
N LEU A 139 1.63 8.86 13.32
CA LEU A 139 1.27 8.45 14.69
C LEU A 139 1.61 9.58 15.67
N ASP A 140 0.64 10.48 15.92
CA ASP A 140 0.80 11.64 16.81
C ASP A 140 1.80 12.70 16.33
N GLY A 141 2.23 12.67 15.09
CA GLY A 141 3.16 13.62 14.48
C GLY A 141 4.05 12.97 13.43
N ALA A 142 4.68 13.78 12.62
CA ALA A 142 5.55 13.38 11.52
C ALA A 142 7.00 13.08 11.96
N GLY A 143 7.23 12.77 13.19
CA GLY A 143 8.57 12.49 13.71
C GLY A 143 8.50 11.55 14.90
N ASP A 144 9.67 11.15 15.41
CA ASP A 144 9.81 10.14 16.45
C ASP A 144 9.35 8.72 16.04
N ASP A 145 9.24 8.47 14.73
CA ASP A 145 8.86 7.19 14.17
C ASP A 145 10.06 6.24 13.98
N ALA A 146 9.73 4.97 13.89
CA ALA A 146 10.66 3.94 13.54
C ALA A 146 10.02 2.80 12.77
N PHE A 147 10.75 2.23 11.87
CA PHE A 147 10.35 1.05 11.12
C PHE A 147 11.03 -0.20 11.67
N GLU A 148 10.24 -1.26 11.81
CA GLU A 148 10.73 -2.57 12.23
C GLU A 148 10.16 -3.67 11.32
N ARG A 149 10.95 -4.74 11.14
CA ARG A 149 10.53 -5.98 10.49
C ARG A 149 10.66 -7.17 11.44
N PHE A 150 9.80 -8.16 11.28
CA PHE A 150 9.89 -9.40 12.03
C PHE A 150 10.78 -10.40 11.29
N GLU A 151 11.89 -10.77 11.90
CA GLU A 151 12.87 -11.69 11.34
C GLU A 151 13.64 -12.39 12.45
N GLU A 152 14.02 -13.65 12.24
CA GLU A 152 14.70 -14.50 13.26
C GLU A 152 13.92 -14.60 14.59
N GLY A 153 12.59 -14.66 14.49
CA GLY A 153 11.68 -14.78 15.64
C GLY A 153 11.56 -13.53 16.51
N ARG A 154 11.98 -12.37 16.04
CA ARG A 154 11.92 -11.10 16.79
C ARG A 154 11.73 -9.89 15.88
N TRP A 155 11.28 -8.80 16.47
CA TRP A 155 11.26 -7.50 15.81
C TRP A 155 12.68 -6.94 15.72
N GLN A 156 13.09 -6.57 14.53
CA GLN A 156 14.38 -5.97 14.23
C GLN A 156 14.19 -4.55 13.72
N ARG A 157 14.90 -3.62 14.35
CA ARG A 157 14.93 -2.22 13.97
C ARG A 157 15.61 -2.05 12.62
N VAL A 158 15.01 -1.22 11.79
CA VAL A 158 15.59 -0.77 10.53
C VAL A 158 15.91 0.72 10.64
N ASP A 159 17.16 1.06 10.57
CA ASP A 159 17.67 2.43 10.79
C ASP A 159 17.86 3.23 9.50
N ARG A 160 17.76 2.57 8.33
CA ARG A 160 17.95 3.20 7.03
C ARG A 160 16.90 2.78 6.05
N GLU A 161 16.67 3.64 5.06
CA GLU A 161 15.82 3.34 3.92
C GLU A 161 16.17 2.01 3.28
N GLY A 162 15.16 1.34 2.75
CA GLY A 162 15.40 0.06 2.12
C GLY A 162 14.15 -0.61 1.58
N TRP A 163 14.43 -1.77 1.05
CA TRP A 163 13.47 -2.73 0.52
C TRP A 163 13.44 -3.98 1.39
N PHE A 164 12.27 -4.38 1.83
CA PHE A 164 12.07 -5.42 2.84
C PHE A 164 11.02 -6.42 2.36
N PRO A 165 11.43 -7.46 1.60
CA PRO A 165 10.53 -8.51 1.17
C PRO A 165 10.05 -9.36 2.36
N TYR A 166 8.89 -9.98 2.20
CA TYR A 166 8.38 -10.95 3.16
C TYR A 166 9.29 -12.18 3.19
N SER A 167 9.93 -12.43 4.31
CA SER A 167 10.89 -13.54 4.50
C SER A 167 10.23 -14.90 4.77
N GLY A 168 8.89 -14.95 4.87
CA GLY A 168 8.15 -16.12 5.34
C GLY A 168 7.98 -16.16 6.86
N GLU A 169 8.50 -15.17 7.59
CA GLU A 169 8.37 -15.08 9.04
C GLU A 169 7.39 -13.97 9.45
N ALA A 170 6.64 -14.23 10.51
CA ALA A 170 5.69 -13.27 11.09
C ALA A 170 5.59 -13.48 12.61
N ASP A 171 5.14 -12.46 13.32
CA ASP A 171 4.83 -12.59 14.75
C ASP A 171 3.60 -13.49 15.01
N GLU A 172 3.23 -13.69 16.26
CA GLU A 172 2.10 -14.54 16.64
C GLU A 172 0.74 -14.07 16.07
N GLN A 173 0.62 -12.79 15.72
CA GLN A 173 -0.56 -12.19 15.10
C GLN A 173 -0.47 -12.18 13.57
N GLY A 174 0.66 -12.59 13.03
CA GLY A 174 0.93 -12.61 11.59
C GLY A 174 1.45 -11.29 11.03
N ASN A 175 1.88 -10.36 11.87
CA ASN A 175 2.48 -9.12 11.41
C ASN A 175 3.93 -9.35 10.98
N VAL A 176 4.32 -8.70 9.90
CA VAL A 176 5.65 -8.82 9.28
C VAL A 176 6.44 -7.52 9.41
N TRP A 177 5.75 -6.39 9.28
CA TRP A 177 6.33 -5.05 9.37
C TRP A 177 5.52 -4.20 10.33
N ARG A 178 6.18 -3.22 10.93
CA ARG A 178 5.49 -2.22 11.73
C ARG A 178 6.22 -0.89 11.75
N GLN A 179 5.44 0.18 11.87
CA GLN A 179 5.92 1.50 12.26
C GLN A 179 5.51 1.75 13.71
N ILE A 180 6.40 2.26 14.51
CA ILE A 180 6.17 2.60 15.92
C ILE A 180 6.52 4.07 16.16
N ASP A 181 5.69 4.74 16.94
CA ASP A 181 6.00 6.06 17.51
C ASP A 181 6.59 5.89 18.92
N PHE A 182 7.76 6.48 19.14
CA PHE A 182 8.46 6.38 20.43
C PHE A 182 7.80 7.14 21.54
N GLY A 183 7.13 8.24 21.23
CA GLY A 183 6.49 9.11 22.19
C GLY A 183 5.26 8.46 22.82
N SER A 184 4.36 7.98 21.99
CA SER A 184 3.09 7.38 22.42
C SER A 184 3.15 5.87 22.64
N ARG A 185 4.14 5.19 22.07
CA ARG A 185 4.24 3.73 21.93
C ARG A 185 3.09 3.12 21.11
N ALA A 186 2.41 3.93 20.32
CA ALA A 186 1.47 3.44 19.34
C ALA A 186 2.20 2.74 18.21
N SER A 187 1.54 1.83 17.53
CA SER A 187 2.09 1.11 16.38
C SER A 187 1.07 0.90 15.27
N ILE A 188 1.59 0.89 14.07
CA ILE A 188 0.90 0.41 12.86
C ILE A 188 1.52 -0.93 12.50
N ASN A 189 0.77 -2.00 12.66
CA ASN A 189 1.23 -3.35 12.33
C ASN A 189 0.70 -3.73 10.95
N ILE A 190 1.54 -4.30 10.11
CA ILE A 190 1.26 -4.61 8.69
C ILE A 190 1.46 -6.10 8.45
N ARG A 191 0.45 -6.71 7.85
CA ARG A 191 0.43 -8.13 7.49
C ARG A 191 0.05 -8.30 6.02
N PRO A 192 0.73 -9.14 5.24
CA PRO A 192 0.30 -9.50 3.89
C PRO A 192 -1.09 -10.13 3.87
N HIS A 193 -1.88 -9.84 2.83
CA HIS A 193 -3.23 -10.42 2.70
C HIS A 193 -3.20 -11.93 2.49
N SER A 194 -2.30 -12.40 1.64
CA SER A 194 -2.17 -13.80 1.22
C SER A 194 -1.02 -14.56 1.86
N TRP A 195 -0.24 -13.93 2.73
CA TRP A 195 0.94 -14.51 3.40
C TRP A 195 2.16 -14.74 2.51
N ASP A 196 2.01 -14.58 1.22
CA ASP A 196 3.07 -14.83 0.26
C ASP A 196 3.29 -13.62 -0.64
N ASP A 197 4.53 -13.43 -1.02
CA ASP A 197 5.00 -12.60 -2.10
C ASP A 197 4.53 -11.13 -2.03
N ALA A 198 4.86 -10.49 -0.91
CA ALA A 198 4.69 -9.06 -0.72
C ALA A 198 5.99 -8.43 -0.20
N GLU A 199 6.12 -7.15 -0.40
CA GLU A 199 7.28 -6.39 0.03
C GLU A 199 6.88 -5.02 0.55
N VAL A 200 7.73 -4.44 1.39
CA VAL A 200 7.61 -3.06 1.86
C VAL A 200 8.88 -2.29 1.52
N PHE A 201 8.71 -1.09 0.98
CA PHE A 201 9.77 -0.09 0.94
C PHE A 201 9.49 0.91 2.04
N ALA A 202 10.47 1.13 2.91
CA ALA A 202 10.44 2.17 3.91
C ALA A 202 11.41 3.26 3.48
N ILE A 203 10.90 4.46 3.32
CA ILE A 203 11.67 5.61 2.86
C ILE A 203 11.37 6.82 3.74
N ARG A 204 12.34 7.69 3.91
CA ARG A 204 12.11 9.00 4.51
C ARG A 204 11.21 9.82 3.60
N TYR A 205 10.21 10.48 4.18
CA TYR A 205 9.28 11.27 3.42
C TYR A 205 9.95 12.50 2.79
N HIS A 206 9.70 12.70 1.50
CA HIS A 206 10.03 13.91 0.77
C HIS A 206 8.88 14.35 -0.13
N ASP A 207 8.65 15.64 -0.19
CA ASP A 207 7.64 16.23 -1.07
C ASP A 207 7.86 15.79 -2.53
N GLY A 208 6.79 15.32 -3.17
CA GLY A 208 6.78 14.95 -4.59
C GLY A 208 7.21 13.52 -4.90
N GLU A 209 7.63 12.73 -3.93
CA GLU A 209 7.99 11.31 -4.13
C GLU A 209 6.79 10.37 -4.26
N TRP A 210 5.60 10.87 -4.16
CA TRP A 210 4.37 10.11 -4.37
C TRP A 210 3.84 10.19 -5.80
N ALA A 211 4.40 11.06 -6.65
CA ALA A 211 3.90 11.28 -7.99
C ALA A 211 4.28 10.12 -8.92
N PRO A 212 3.33 9.41 -9.53
CA PRO A 212 3.61 8.27 -10.40
C PRO A 212 4.42 8.64 -11.65
N PHE A 213 4.63 9.90 -11.91
CA PHE A 213 5.42 10.45 -13.01
C PHE A 213 6.47 11.44 -12.54
N SER A 214 7.07 11.23 -11.38
CA SER A 214 8.14 12.11 -10.94
C SER A 214 9.32 12.06 -11.93
N PRO A 215 10.07 13.15 -12.09
CA PRO A 215 11.27 13.17 -12.94
C PRO A 215 12.28 12.07 -12.60
N ARG A 216 12.31 11.59 -11.37
CA ARG A 216 13.16 10.45 -10.96
C ARG A 216 12.71 9.14 -11.63
N SER A 217 11.42 8.89 -11.75
CA SER A 217 10.91 7.72 -12.49
C SER A 217 11.08 7.86 -14.00
N ALA A 218 11.02 9.07 -14.53
CA ALA A 218 11.24 9.34 -15.95
C ALA A 218 12.72 9.22 -16.37
N ALA A 219 13.65 9.28 -15.43
CA ALA A 219 15.07 9.05 -15.69
C ALA A 219 15.43 7.59 -16.00
N GLY A 220 14.45 6.73 -16.06
CA GLY A 220 14.45 5.57 -16.97
C GLY A 220 15.19 4.37 -16.51
N SER A 221 15.08 3.88 -15.29
CA SER A 221 15.58 2.53 -15.08
C SER A 221 15.19 1.82 -13.80
N GLN A 222 14.49 2.46 -12.89
CA GLN A 222 14.06 1.75 -11.68
C GLN A 222 12.55 1.82 -11.55
N PRO A 223 11.85 0.69 -11.40
CA PRO A 223 10.45 0.69 -11.04
C PRO A 223 10.27 1.37 -9.68
N PHE A 224 9.23 2.14 -9.54
CA PHE A 224 8.74 2.69 -8.32
C PHE A 224 8.33 1.58 -7.35
N PRO A 225 8.54 1.69 -6.07
CA PRO A 225 9.17 2.77 -5.30
C PRO A 225 10.70 2.67 -5.17
N ALA A 226 11.32 1.64 -5.72
CA ALA A 226 12.77 1.42 -5.62
C ALA A 226 13.62 2.63 -6.06
N GLY A 227 13.12 3.45 -6.98
CA GLY A 227 13.78 4.68 -7.42
C GLY A 227 13.86 5.80 -6.36
N TYR A 228 13.16 5.67 -5.25
CA TYR A 228 13.20 6.62 -4.13
C TYR A 228 14.08 6.14 -2.98
N VAL A 229 14.39 4.85 -2.91
CA VAL A 229 15.27 4.31 -1.88
C VAL A 229 16.67 4.91 -2.03
N GLY A 230 17.12 5.60 -1.00
CA GLY A 230 18.48 6.15 -0.84
C GLY A 230 19.22 5.45 0.27
N ASP A 231 19.94 6.22 1.06
CA ASP A 231 20.68 5.77 2.24
C ASP A 231 20.41 6.72 3.43
N GLU A 232 19.17 7.23 3.51
CA GLU A 232 18.78 8.16 4.57
C GLU A 232 18.36 7.41 5.83
N ALA A 233 18.50 8.09 6.98
CA ALA A 233 18.08 7.53 8.26
C ALA A 233 16.53 7.52 8.34
N LEU A 234 15.98 6.47 8.95
CA LEU A 234 14.55 6.35 9.24
C LEU A 234 14.22 6.67 10.71
N ASP A 235 15.19 6.48 11.61
CA ASP A 235 14.98 6.65 13.05
C ASP A 235 14.67 8.09 13.45
N GLY A 236 13.47 8.31 13.99
CA GLY A 236 13.02 9.63 14.42
C GLY A 236 12.57 10.54 13.28
N GLU A 237 12.46 10.00 12.08
CA GLU A 237 12.11 10.74 10.88
C GLU A 237 10.66 10.45 10.45
N ASP A 238 10.14 11.28 9.56
CA ASP A 238 8.89 11.06 8.87
C ASP A 238 9.05 9.94 7.83
N ILE A 239 8.28 8.85 7.98
CA ILE A 239 8.45 7.63 7.19
C ILE A 239 7.27 7.41 6.25
N SER A 240 7.56 7.30 4.97
CA SER A 240 6.60 6.85 3.97
C SER A 240 6.82 5.36 3.66
N LEU A 241 5.75 4.58 3.77
CA LEU A 241 5.77 3.15 3.49
C LEU A 241 5.08 2.84 2.16
N TRP A 242 5.73 2.02 1.34
CA TRP A 242 5.11 1.45 0.15
C TRP A 242 4.97 -0.05 0.33
N TYR A 243 3.74 -0.53 0.28
CA TYR A 243 3.45 -1.95 0.27
C TYR A 243 3.14 -2.40 -1.15
N VAL A 244 3.90 -3.36 -1.65
CA VAL A 244 3.72 -3.95 -2.97
C VAL A 244 3.29 -5.40 -2.81
N ALA A 245 2.12 -5.74 -3.34
CA ALA A 245 1.70 -7.13 -3.43
C ALA A 245 2.06 -7.70 -4.80
N HIS A 246 2.38 -8.98 -4.85
CA HIS A 246 2.61 -9.71 -6.10
C HIS A 246 1.48 -10.73 -6.31
N VAL A 247 0.71 -10.56 -7.36
CA VAL A 247 -0.42 -11.43 -7.70
C VAL A 247 -0.08 -12.18 -8.98
N HIS A 248 0.36 -13.42 -8.81
CA HIS A 248 0.81 -14.26 -9.91
C HIS A 248 -0.35 -14.74 -10.80
N PHE A 249 -0.05 -15.05 -12.04
CA PHE A 249 -1.03 -15.46 -13.06
C PHE A 249 -1.74 -16.79 -12.75
N ASP A 250 -1.16 -17.65 -11.92
CA ASP A 250 -1.72 -18.92 -11.49
C ASP A 250 -2.75 -18.77 -10.37
N GLN A 251 -2.92 -17.56 -9.84
CA GLN A 251 -3.94 -17.28 -8.84
C GLN A 251 -5.35 -17.35 -9.43
N SER A 252 -6.30 -17.84 -8.63
CA SER A 252 -7.70 -17.85 -9.00
C SER A 252 -8.30 -16.45 -8.93
N PHE A 253 -8.99 -16.03 -9.99
CA PHE A 253 -9.70 -14.76 -10.02
C PHE A 253 -11.20 -14.94 -9.67
N PRO A 254 -11.85 -13.93 -9.03
CA PRO A 254 -11.27 -12.68 -8.59
C PRO A 254 -10.26 -12.85 -7.42
N TYR A 255 -9.18 -12.09 -7.44
CA TYR A 255 -8.16 -12.10 -6.41
C TYR A 255 -8.08 -10.74 -5.72
N THR A 256 -7.98 -10.74 -4.39
CA THR A 256 -7.85 -9.50 -3.61
C THR A 256 -6.44 -9.41 -3.03
N ALA A 257 -5.75 -8.32 -3.33
CA ALA A 257 -4.41 -8.00 -2.85
C ALA A 257 -4.43 -6.74 -1.99
N GLY A 258 -3.42 -6.60 -1.14
CA GLY A 258 -3.20 -5.44 -0.28
C GLY A 258 -2.96 -5.85 1.18
N PRO A 259 -2.48 -4.94 2.03
CA PRO A 259 -2.16 -5.28 3.39
C PRO A 259 -3.40 -5.36 4.31
N TRP A 260 -3.25 -6.10 5.39
CA TRP A 260 -3.98 -5.88 6.63
C TRP A 260 -3.16 -4.94 7.50
N ILE A 261 -3.76 -3.85 7.90
CA ILE A 261 -3.14 -2.86 8.76
C ILE A 261 -3.91 -2.81 10.08
N ARG A 262 -3.19 -2.75 11.19
CA ARG A 262 -3.80 -2.63 12.52
C ARG A 262 -3.10 -1.57 13.35
N VAL A 263 -3.91 -0.67 13.88
CA VAL A 263 -3.48 0.37 14.82
C VAL A 263 -3.57 -0.17 16.25
N GLU A 264 -2.49 -0.09 17.00
CA GLU A 264 -2.41 -0.53 18.39
C GLU A 264 -1.79 0.54 19.29
N GLY A 265 -2.01 0.45 20.60
CA GLY A 265 -1.40 1.35 21.59
C GLY A 265 -2.02 2.74 21.71
N LEU A 266 -3.02 3.09 20.90
CA LEU A 266 -3.77 4.33 21.07
C LEU A 266 -4.80 4.19 22.20
N THR A 267 -4.50 4.78 23.33
CA THR A 267 -5.38 4.82 24.53
C THR A 267 -6.07 6.18 24.66
#